data_9f9a124174d20fd3d8383799f68f7145
#
_entry.id   9f9a124174d20fd3d8383799f68f7145
#
_cell.length_a   1.000
_cell.length_b   1.000
_cell.length_c   1.000
_cell.angle_alpha   90.00
_cell.angle_beta   90.00
_cell.angle_gamma   90.00
#
_symmetry.space_group_name_H-M   'P 1'
#
loop_
_entity.id
_entity.type
_entity.pdbx_description
1 polymer ?
#
loop_
_entity_poly.entity_id
_entity_poly.type
_entity_poly.pdbx_seq_one_letter_code
_entity_poly.pdbx_strand_id
1 'polypeptide(L)'
;MKKKISLIGAGQIGGTLAHLIALKELGDVVLFDIAEGIAKGKSLDIAQSSGVSGSETSLIGTNKYQDIQNSDVIIITAGVPRKPGMSRDDLLGINLKIIKQVAEGIKQNAPDAFVICITNPLDVMVMAFQKFSNLSTNKVVGMAGILDSSRSVSYTHLRAHET
;
A
#
# COMPACT_ATOMS: atom_id res chain seq x y z
N MET A 1 7.69 -18.64 11.60
CA MET A 1 6.55 -18.34 10.71
C MET A 1 6.89 -17.05 9.98
N LYS A 2 6.87 -17.02 8.64
CA LYS A 2 7.11 -15.79 7.89
C LYS A 2 5.99 -14.79 8.20
N LYS A 3 6.30 -13.49 8.25
CA LYS A 3 5.31 -12.43 8.40
C LYS A 3 4.43 -12.34 7.15
N LYS A 4 3.17 -11.93 7.31
CA LYS A 4 2.25 -11.72 6.20
C LYS A 4 2.02 -10.22 6.00
N ILE A 5 2.31 -9.75 4.80
CA ILE A 5 2.20 -8.34 4.42
C ILE A 5 1.20 -8.21 3.30
N SER A 6 0.11 -7.48 3.54
CA SER A 6 -0.92 -7.23 2.52
C SER A 6 -0.82 -5.81 1.98
N LEU A 7 -0.88 -5.69 0.67
CA LEU A 7 -0.86 -4.42 -0.06
C LEU A 7 -2.25 -4.17 -0.65
N ILE A 8 -2.91 -3.11 -0.24
CA ILE A 8 -4.23 -2.73 -0.74
C ILE A 8 -4.06 -1.68 -1.83
N GLY A 9 -4.23 -2.13 -3.07
CA GLY A 9 -3.97 -1.38 -4.30
C GLY A 9 -2.78 -1.97 -5.06
N ALA A 10 -3.02 -2.51 -6.26
CA ALA A 10 -2.00 -3.08 -7.15
C ALA A 10 -1.55 -2.08 -8.23
N GLY A 11 -1.64 -0.79 -7.95
CA GLY A 11 -1.12 0.27 -8.82
C GLY A 11 0.41 0.24 -8.95
N GLN A 12 1.00 1.36 -9.35
CA GLN A 12 2.47 1.45 -9.48
C GLN A 12 3.18 1.27 -8.13
N ILE A 13 2.73 1.98 -7.10
CA ILE A 13 3.34 1.91 -5.77
C ILE A 13 3.16 0.50 -5.18
N GLY A 14 1.93 -0.04 -5.19
CA GLY A 14 1.66 -1.36 -4.63
C GLY A 14 2.44 -2.48 -5.31
N GLY A 15 2.50 -2.48 -6.65
CA GLY A 15 3.30 -3.46 -7.38
C GLY A 15 4.79 -3.35 -7.10
N THR A 16 5.35 -2.13 -7.07
CA THR A 16 6.75 -1.91 -6.73
C THR A 16 7.07 -2.36 -5.30
N LEU A 17 6.19 -2.04 -4.33
CA LEU A 17 6.37 -2.50 -2.95
C LEU A 17 6.30 -4.02 -2.83
N ALA A 18 5.36 -4.68 -3.53
CA ALA A 18 5.26 -6.13 -3.55
C ALA A 18 6.58 -6.77 -4.02
N HIS A 19 7.16 -6.24 -5.10
CA HIS A 19 8.45 -6.70 -5.62
C HIS A 19 9.59 -6.49 -4.62
N LEU A 20 9.70 -5.31 -4.01
CA LEU A 20 10.75 -5.00 -3.03
C LEU A 20 10.63 -5.84 -1.75
N ILE A 21 9.39 -6.09 -1.27
CA ILE A 21 9.13 -6.94 -0.12
C ILE A 21 9.57 -8.38 -0.43
N ALA A 22 9.24 -8.87 -1.62
CA ALA A 22 9.65 -10.19 -2.06
C ALA A 22 11.16 -10.32 -2.18
N LEU A 23 11.84 -9.39 -2.86
CA LEU A 23 13.30 -9.38 -3.00
C LEU A 23 14.05 -9.34 -1.67
N LYS A 24 13.51 -8.61 -0.70
CA LYS A 24 14.11 -8.50 0.65
C LYS A 24 13.63 -9.57 1.62
N GLU A 25 12.77 -10.47 1.19
CA GLU A 25 12.17 -11.55 1.99
C GLU A 25 11.59 -11.08 3.33
N LEU A 26 10.94 -9.91 3.33
CA LEU A 26 10.38 -9.32 4.55
C LEU A 26 9.14 -10.08 5.06
N GLY A 27 8.52 -10.88 4.20
CA GLY A 27 7.34 -11.68 4.53
C GLY A 27 6.60 -12.15 3.28
N ASP A 28 5.60 -13.01 3.47
CA ASP A 28 4.70 -13.43 2.40
C ASP A 28 3.76 -12.27 2.02
N VAL A 29 3.52 -12.10 0.72
CA VAL A 29 2.82 -10.93 0.18
C VAL A 29 1.44 -11.32 -0.35
N VAL A 30 0.42 -10.55 0.05
CA VAL A 30 -0.89 -10.54 -0.61
C VAL A 30 -1.07 -9.20 -1.29
N LEU A 31 -1.15 -9.20 -2.60
CA LEU A 31 -1.43 -8.02 -3.41
C LEU A 31 -2.92 -7.99 -3.75
N PHE A 32 -3.66 -7.07 -3.13
CA PHE A 32 -5.10 -6.91 -3.32
C PHE A 32 -5.40 -5.75 -4.26
N ASP A 33 -6.33 -5.95 -5.20
CA ASP A 33 -6.94 -4.87 -5.97
C ASP A 33 -8.38 -5.23 -6.35
N ILE A 34 -9.25 -4.24 -6.49
CA ILE A 34 -10.61 -4.44 -7.01
C ILE A 34 -10.59 -4.98 -8.45
N ALA A 35 -9.55 -4.64 -9.22
CA ALA A 35 -9.28 -5.20 -10.54
C ALA A 35 -8.42 -6.47 -10.40
N GLU A 36 -9.09 -7.60 -10.28
CA GLU A 36 -8.46 -8.92 -10.05
C GLU A 36 -7.34 -9.22 -11.03
N GLY A 37 -7.53 -8.95 -12.32
CA GLY A 37 -6.54 -9.19 -13.37
C GLY A 37 -5.23 -8.45 -13.14
N ILE A 38 -5.27 -7.23 -12.60
CA ILE A 38 -4.07 -6.43 -12.31
C ILE A 38 -3.30 -7.03 -11.14
N ALA A 39 -3.99 -7.36 -10.05
CA ALA A 39 -3.35 -7.96 -8.88
C ALA A 39 -2.74 -9.32 -9.22
N LYS A 40 -3.49 -10.19 -9.89
CA LYS A 40 -3.02 -11.52 -10.30
C LYS A 40 -1.86 -11.46 -11.30
N GLY A 41 -1.95 -10.61 -12.32
CA GLY A 41 -0.90 -10.47 -13.33
C GLY A 41 0.42 -10.00 -12.72
N LYS A 42 0.40 -8.94 -11.90
CA LYS A 42 1.60 -8.43 -11.22
C LYS A 42 2.18 -9.44 -10.23
N SER A 43 1.32 -10.13 -9.48
CA SER A 43 1.79 -11.14 -8.54
C SER A 43 2.46 -12.31 -9.25
N LEU A 44 1.93 -12.75 -10.36
CA LEU A 44 2.52 -13.81 -11.17
C LEU A 44 3.87 -13.37 -11.76
N ASP A 45 3.95 -12.17 -12.32
CA ASP A 45 5.16 -11.60 -12.89
C ASP A 45 6.29 -11.52 -11.84
N ILE A 46 5.98 -10.99 -10.65
CA ILE A 46 6.94 -10.92 -9.55
C ILE A 46 7.34 -12.32 -9.08
N ALA A 47 6.39 -13.26 -8.94
CA ALA A 47 6.67 -14.62 -8.51
C ALA A 47 7.59 -15.35 -9.51
N GLN A 48 7.42 -15.12 -10.82
CA GLN A 48 8.30 -15.67 -11.84
C GLN A 48 9.73 -15.13 -11.76
N SER A 49 9.90 -13.87 -11.32
CA SER A 49 11.24 -13.30 -11.11
C SER A 49 12.01 -13.93 -9.95
N SER A 50 11.32 -14.62 -9.04
CA SER A 50 11.95 -15.27 -7.89
C SER A 50 12.95 -16.37 -8.29
N GLY A 51 12.73 -17.03 -9.43
CA GLY A 51 13.70 -17.99 -9.99
C GLY A 51 15.07 -17.39 -10.31
N VAL A 52 15.14 -16.08 -10.57
CA VAL A 52 16.39 -15.35 -10.81
C VAL A 52 16.93 -14.73 -9.52
N SER A 53 16.05 -14.19 -8.69
CA SER A 53 16.44 -13.50 -7.44
C SER A 53 16.75 -14.44 -6.29
N GLY A 54 16.32 -15.71 -6.37
CA GLY A 54 16.43 -16.69 -5.28
C GLY A 54 15.47 -16.45 -4.12
N SER A 55 14.47 -15.56 -4.27
CA SER A 55 13.50 -15.28 -3.22
C SER A 55 12.52 -16.43 -3.01
N GLU A 56 12.32 -16.84 -1.76
CA GLU A 56 11.34 -17.84 -1.34
C GLU A 56 10.03 -17.23 -0.82
N THR A 57 9.76 -15.97 -1.13
CA THR A 57 8.54 -15.29 -0.70
C THR A 57 7.33 -15.81 -1.46
N SER A 58 6.28 -16.22 -0.74
CA SER A 58 4.97 -16.50 -1.34
C SER A 58 4.29 -15.19 -1.72
N LEU A 59 3.71 -15.13 -2.93
CA LEU A 59 3.07 -13.93 -3.44
C LEU A 59 1.73 -14.27 -4.12
N ILE A 60 0.66 -13.69 -3.61
CA ILE A 60 -0.72 -13.95 -4.06
C ILE A 60 -1.37 -12.65 -4.52
N GLY A 61 -1.94 -12.66 -5.73
CA GLY A 61 -2.79 -11.57 -6.24
C GLY A 61 -4.27 -11.92 -6.10
N THR A 62 -5.07 -11.00 -5.54
CA THR A 62 -6.48 -11.26 -5.24
C THR A 62 -7.35 -10.01 -5.29
N ASN A 63 -8.66 -10.20 -5.42
CA ASN A 63 -9.69 -9.18 -5.22
C ASN A 63 -10.60 -9.49 -4.01
N LYS A 64 -10.24 -10.52 -3.20
CA LYS A 64 -11.03 -10.96 -2.05
C LYS A 64 -10.38 -10.51 -0.75
N TYR A 65 -11.12 -9.78 0.08
CA TYR A 65 -10.64 -9.37 1.40
C TYR A 65 -10.35 -10.54 2.35
N GLN A 66 -10.96 -11.70 2.13
CA GLN A 66 -10.68 -12.91 2.92
C GLN A 66 -9.20 -13.30 2.85
N ASP A 67 -8.55 -13.06 1.73
CA ASP A 67 -7.15 -13.45 1.54
C ASP A 67 -6.17 -12.60 2.36
N ILE A 68 -6.59 -11.42 2.86
CA ILE A 68 -5.76 -10.61 3.78
C ILE A 68 -5.88 -11.03 5.25
N GLN A 69 -6.67 -12.04 5.58
CA GLN A 69 -6.79 -12.52 6.96
C GLN A 69 -5.42 -12.86 7.56
N ASN A 70 -5.29 -12.57 8.87
CA ASN A 70 -4.04 -12.79 9.62
C ASN A 70 -2.82 -12.04 9.07
N SER A 71 -3.01 -10.92 8.38
CA SER A 71 -1.90 -10.04 8.02
C SER A 71 -1.30 -9.40 9.25
N ASP A 72 0.04 -9.44 9.37
CA ASP A 72 0.77 -8.68 10.40
C ASP A 72 0.81 -7.20 10.06
N VAL A 73 1.02 -6.89 8.77
CA VAL A 73 1.10 -5.51 8.27
C VAL A 73 0.23 -5.35 7.03
N ILE A 74 -0.49 -4.24 6.95
CA ILE A 74 -1.26 -3.85 5.78
C ILE A 74 -0.77 -2.48 5.30
N ILE A 75 -0.45 -2.35 4.02
CA ILE A 75 -0.04 -1.09 3.42
C ILE A 75 -1.12 -0.65 2.44
N ILE A 76 -1.72 0.53 2.67
CA ILE A 76 -2.78 1.07 1.85
C ILE A 76 -2.18 2.04 0.83
N THR A 77 -2.20 1.62 -0.44
CA THR A 77 -1.82 2.43 -1.60
C THR A 77 -3.00 2.71 -2.52
N ALA A 78 -4.18 2.15 -2.18
CA ALA A 78 -5.41 2.31 -2.94
C ALA A 78 -5.87 3.77 -2.94
N GLY A 79 -6.14 4.30 -4.11
CA GLY A 79 -6.59 5.66 -4.34
C GLY A 79 -6.36 6.07 -5.79
N VAL A 80 -7.04 7.11 -6.23
CA VAL A 80 -6.82 7.67 -7.55
C VAL A 80 -5.84 8.85 -7.48
N PRO A 81 -4.91 8.96 -8.45
CA PRO A 81 -4.06 10.13 -8.56
C PRO A 81 -4.88 11.32 -9.10
N ARG A 82 -4.42 12.52 -8.80
CA ARG A 82 -5.02 13.74 -9.35
C ARG A 82 -4.89 13.76 -10.87
N LYS A 83 -6.00 13.95 -11.55
CA LYS A 83 -6.06 14.11 -13.02
C LYS A 83 -6.14 15.59 -13.39
N PRO A 84 -5.69 15.98 -14.62
CA PRO A 84 -5.91 17.32 -15.12
C PRO A 84 -7.40 17.70 -15.07
N GLY A 85 -7.71 18.92 -14.62
CA GLY A 85 -9.07 19.40 -14.46
C GLY A 85 -9.79 18.97 -13.16
N MET A 86 -9.21 18.11 -12.35
CA MET A 86 -9.79 17.68 -11.08
C MET A 86 -9.42 18.67 -9.95
N SER A 87 -10.41 19.13 -9.20
CA SER A 87 -10.17 19.92 -7.99
C SER A 87 -9.59 19.07 -6.85
N ARG A 88 -9.09 19.72 -5.79
CA ARG A 88 -8.64 19.00 -4.59
C ARG A 88 -9.81 18.34 -3.86
N ASP A 89 -10.97 18.98 -3.86
CA ASP A 89 -12.17 18.49 -3.19
C ASP A 89 -12.77 17.30 -3.92
N ASP A 90 -12.74 17.28 -5.25
CA ASP A 90 -13.15 16.11 -6.04
C ASP A 90 -12.28 14.90 -5.73
N LEU A 91 -10.96 15.09 -5.71
CA LEU A 91 -10.01 14.03 -5.37
C LEU A 91 -10.24 13.50 -3.95
N LEU A 92 -10.44 14.41 -3.00
CA LEU A 92 -10.74 14.08 -1.62
C LEU A 92 -12.01 13.24 -1.51
N GLY A 93 -13.09 13.67 -2.16
CA GLY A 93 -14.37 12.96 -2.14
C GLY A 93 -14.29 11.54 -2.71
N ILE A 94 -13.52 11.35 -3.78
CA ILE A 94 -13.30 10.02 -4.39
C ILE A 94 -12.48 9.14 -3.45
N ASN A 95 -11.35 9.64 -2.95
CA ASN A 95 -10.45 8.85 -2.11
C ASN A 95 -11.07 8.53 -0.74
N LEU A 96 -11.93 9.40 -0.19
CA LEU A 96 -12.70 9.09 1.02
C LEU A 96 -13.62 7.88 0.85
N LYS A 97 -14.29 7.77 -0.29
CA LYS A 97 -15.14 6.60 -0.60
C LYS A 97 -14.30 5.31 -0.67
N ILE A 98 -13.14 5.38 -1.32
CA ILE A 98 -12.21 4.25 -1.43
C ILE A 98 -11.71 3.84 -0.04
N ILE A 99 -11.24 4.79 0.77
CA ILE A 99 -10.73 4.53 2.12
C ILE A 99 -11.82 3.95 3.03
N LYS A 100 -13.08 4.39 2.89
CA LYS A 100 -14.18 3.80 3.64
C LYS A 100 -14.35 2.31 3.33
N GLN A 101 -14.39 1.93 2.05
CA GLN A 101 -14.50 0.53 1.63
C GLN A 101 -13.30 -0.31 2.11
N VAL A 102 -12.09 0.23 1.98
CA VAL A 102 -10.87 -0.42 2.45
C VAL A 102 -10.89 -0.62 3.97
N ALA A 103 -11.32 0.39 4.72
CA ALA A 103 -11.41 0.32 6.18
C ALA A 103 -12.41 -0.75 6.64
N GLU A 104 -13.57 -0.83 5.99
CA GLU A 104 -14.57 -1.87 6.25
C GLU A 104 -14.02 -3.28 5.95
N GLY A 105 -13.33 -3.45 4.82
CA GLY A 105 -12.72 -4.72 4.43
C GLY A 105 -11.62 -5.17 5.40
N ILE A 106 -10.74 -4.26 5.82
CA ILE A 106 -9.66 -4.56 6.79
C ILE A 106 -10.24 -4.86 8.17
N LYS A 107 -11.19 -4.05 8.64
CA LYS A 107 -11.86 -4.27 9.93
C LYS A 107 -12.46 -5.67 10.06
N GLN A 108 -13.08 -6.17 8.98
CA GLN A 108 -13.75 -7.47 9.00
C GLN A 108 -12.76 -8.66 8.88
N ASN A 109 -11.65 -8.48 8.19
CA ASN A 109 -10.77 -9.60 7.82
C ASN A 109 -9.41 -9.58 8.53
N ALA A 110 -8.89 -8.42 8.93
CA ALA A 110 -7.58 -8.31 9.56
C ALA A 110 -7.56 -7.19 10.63
N PRO A 111 -8.40 -7.26 11.68
CA PRO A 111 -8.53 -6.20 12.69
C PRO A 111 -7.28 -6.02 13.56
N ASP A 112 -6.40 -7.01 13.57
CA ASP A 112 -5.18 -6.98 14.38
C ASP A 112 -3.95 -6.47 13.65
N ALA A 113 -4.04 -6.27 12.34
CA ALA A 113 -2.94 -5.81 11.51
C ALA A 113 -2.46 -4.41 11.91
N PHE A 114 -1.14 -4.18 11.75
CA PHE A 114 -0.57 -2.83 11.75
C PHE A 114 -0.75 -2.21 10.37
N VAL A 115 -1.36 -1.02 10.31
CA VAL A 115 -1.76 -0.38 9.05
C VAL A 115 -0.89 0.83 8.74
N ILE A 116 -0.30 0.86 7.55
CA ILE A 116 0.47 1.98 7.01
C ILE A 116 -0.32 2.57 5.83
N CYS A 117 -0.77 3.81 5.95
CA CYS A 117 -1.46 4.51 4.87
C CYS A 117 -0.47 5.36 4.06
N ILE A 118 -0.53 5.25 2.73
CA ILE A 118 0.28 6.06 1.78
C ILE A 118 -0.62 6.93 0.90
N THR A 119 -1.91 6.66 0.88
CA THR A 119 -2.88 7.35 0.01
C THR A 119 -3.00 8.83 0.34
N ASN A 120 -2.97 9.67 -0.69
CA ASN A 120 -3.10 11.13 -0.56
C ASN A 120 -4.55 11.63 -0.71
N PRO A 121 -4.90 12.75 -0.04
CA PRO A 121 -4.11 13.55 0.92
C PRO A 121 -3.91 12.81 2.24
N LEU A 122 -2.64 12.59 2.63
CA LEU A 122 -2.26 11.61 3.64
C LEU A 122 -2.97 11.75 4.98
N ASP A 123 -2.87 12.93 5.62
CA ASP A 123 -3.40 13.14 6.97
C ASP A 123 -4.90 12.89 7.03
N VAL A 124 -5.63 13.37 6.01
CA VAL A 124 -7.07 13.18 5.91
C VAL A 124 -7.42 11.71 5.70
N MET A 125 -6.66 11.00 4.86
CA MET A 125 -6.92 9.57 4.60
C MET A 125 -6.62 8.72 5.83
N VAL A 126 -5.55 9.02 6.59
CA VAL A 126 -5.24 8.35 7.86
C VAL A 126 -6.35 8.57 8.89
N MET A 127 -6.78 9.82 9.08
CA MET A 127 -7.87 10.15 10.01
C MET A 127 -9.19 9.49 9.61
N ALA A 128 -9.53 9.51 8.31
CA ALA A 128 -10.72 8.86 7.78
C ALA A 128 -10.66 7.34 7.98
N PHE A 129 -9.52 6.73 7.68
CA PHE A 129 -9.33 5.29 7.88
C PHE A 129 -9.52 4.90 9.35
N GLN A 130 -8.88 5.62 10.29
CA GLN A 130 -9.05 5.38 11.73
C GLN A 130 -10.51 5.46 12.15
N LYS A 131 -11.23 6.49 11.68
CA LYS A 131 -12.64 6.70 12.00
C LYS A 131 -13.53 5.57 11.45
N PHE A 132 -13.30 5.11 10.22
CA PHE A 132 -14.14 4.08 9.60
C PHE A 132 -13.80 2.67 10.07
N SER A 133 -12.52 2.36 10.25
CA SER A 133 -12.07 1.04 10.71
C SER A 133 -12.34 0.81 12.20
N ASN A 134 -12.35 1.87 13.00
CA ASN A 134 -12.38 1.81 14.45
C ASN A 134 -11.21 0.99 15.05
N LEU A 135 -10.10 0.89 14.33
CA LEU A 135 -8.86 0.30 14.83
C LEU A 135 -8.20 1.23 15.84
N SER A 136 -7.43 0.65 16.76
CA SER A 136 -6.67 1.43 17.75
C SER A 136 -5.69 2.38 17.07
N THR A 137 -5.59 3.62 17.57
CA THR A 137 -4.75 4.67 16.96
C THR A 137 -3.28 4.31 16.89
N ASN A 138 -2.79 3.47 17.79
CA ASN A 138 -1.41 2.97 17.79
C ASN A 138 -1.13 1.91 16.71
N LYS A 139 -2.15 1.41 16.04
CA LYS A 139 -2.04 0.46 14.92
C LYS A 139 -2.10 1.11 13.56
N VAL A 140 -2.34 2.42 13.45
CA VAL A 140 -2.53 3.11 12.17
C VAL A 140 -1.59 4.30 12.05
N VAL A 141 -0.75 4.28 11.03
CA VAL A 141 0.21 5.37 10.76
C VAL A 141 0.13 5.82 9.30
N GLY A 142 0.55 7.06 9.06
CA GLY A 142 0.77 7.58 7.71
C GLY A 142 2.27 7.61 7.38
N MET A 143 2.64 7.28 6.15
CA MET A 143 4.02 7.37 5.67
C MET A 143 4.21 8.62 4.80
N ALA A 144 5.00 9.57 5.29
CA ALA A 144 5.35 10.80 4.57
C ALA A 144 6.80 11.24 4.82
N GLY A 145 7.16 11.47 6.08
CA GLY A 145 8.41 12.13 6.46
C GLY A 145 9.68 11.46 5.94
N ILE A 146 9.70 10.14 5.84
CA ILE A 146 10.85 9.39 5.28
C ILE A 146 11.07 9.77 3.82
N LEU A 147 10.01 9.85 3.02
CA LEU A 147 10.09 10.22 1.61
C LEU A 147 10.51 11.69 1.45
N ASP A 148 9.92 12.58 2.23
CA ASP A 148 10.19 14.02 2.15
C ASP A 148 11.62 14.33 2.60
N SER A 149 12.12 13.67 3.64
CA SER A 149 13.52 13.77 4.08
C SER A 149 14.48 13.28 2.98
N SER A 150 14.19 12.14 2.35
CA SER A 150 15.01 11.61 1.25
C SER A 150 15.03 12.55 0.04
N ARG A 151 13.90 13.16 -0.28
CA ARG A 151 13.80 14.18 -1.35
C ARG A 151 14.62 15.43 -1.00
N SER A 152 14.53 15.90 0.24
CA SER A 152 15.32 17.07 0.70
C SER A 152 16.81 16.83 0.53
N VAL A 153 17.32 15.67 0.95
CA VAL A 153 18.73 15.29 0.78
C VAL A 153 19.12 15.24 -0.69
N SER A 154 18.28 14.66 -1.55
CA SER A 154 18.52 14.63 -2.99
C SER A 154 18.65 16.02 -3.60
N TYR A 155 17.77 16.96 -3.23
CA TYR A 155 17.84 18.33 -3.71
C TYR A 155 19.06 19.09 -3.21
N THR A 156 19.46 18.90 -1.97
CA THR A 156 20.59 19.63 -1.37
C THR A 156 21.94 19.08 -1.79
N HIS A 157 22.06 17.78 -2.07
CA HIS A 157 23.33 17.14 -2.34
C HIS A 157 23.58 16.89 -3.84
N LEU A 158 22.55 16.50 -4.61
CA LEU A 158 22.71 16.19 -6.03
C LEU A 158 22.65 17.44 -6.93
N ARG A 159 21.77 18.41 -6.64
CA ARG A 159 21.68 19.65 -7.41
C ARG A 159 22.70 20.73 -7.04
N ALA A 160 23.27 20.70 -5.86
CA ALA A 160 24.32 21.64 -5.49
C ALA A 160 25.62 21.50 -6.33
N HIS A 161 25.77 20.41 -7.07
CA HIS A 161 26.91 20.19 -7.96
C HIS A 161 26.62 20.57 -9.43
N GLU A 162 25.40 21.03 -9.76
CA GLU A 162 25.02 21.44 -11.12
C GLU A 162 25.08 22.97 -11.33
N THR A 163 25.50 23.75 -10.32
CA THR A 163 25.76 25.18 -10.37
C THR A 163 27.23 25.43 -10.04
#